data_14ee3edac61453bcd47ed286815f847e
#
_entry.id   14ee3edac61453bcd47ed286815f847e
#
_cell.length_a   1.000
_cell.length_b   1.000
_cell.length_c   1.000
_cell.angle_alpha   90.00
_cell.angle_beta   90.00
_cell.angle_gamma   90.00
#
_symmetry.space_group_name_H-M   'P 1'
#
loop_
_entity.id
_entity.type
_entity.pdbx_description
1 polymer ?
#
loop_
_entity_poly.entity_id
_entity_poly.type
_entity_poly.pdbx_seq_one_letter_code
_entity_poly.pdbx_strand_id
1 'polypeptide(L)'
;MAQLDRTEKKIVQWIDQNNHEALELLKQTININSGTMNFEGVRQVADVLMPKFEALGMETRFLDGSAFNRAGHLVAKIEGGKGPKIMMIGHLDTVFEPDSPFQQWEQVDEETIKGPGIADMKGGNIIILQALTALHQAGLLKDMNVWVVMTGDEELSGRPLSLSKAALIEAAEWADIALGFENGDGNPATVNVARRSSSGWTLEVKGNAAHSSQIFKPEVGAGAIYEASRILNQFYEALSAEEYLTFNPGMILGGTDVTYNEQSKSGTAFGKSNVVAQTAIVTGDIRCLSMEQLKRTQETMKKIVSEHLPQTQATITFEEGYPPFAPTEGNYALMKAFSQVSQDLGFGEVSSVNPADAGAADISFTAGLVKMGIDAMGMSGANDHTINETGKVNALPKQTKRAAVLLYRLFKDKALSPEKK
;
A
#
# COMPACT_ATOMS: atom_id res chain seq x y z
N MET A 1 -19.27 -24.40 16.97
CA MET A 1 -17.84 -24.13 16.69
C MET A 1 -17.29 -25.32 15.93
N ALA A 2 -16.82 -25.14 14.70
CA ALA A 2 -16.05 -26.17 14.04
C ALA A 2 -14.77 -26.37 14.85
N GLN A 3 -14.46 -27.61 15.15
CA GLN A 3 -13.32 -27.92 16.00
C GLN A 3 -12.06 -27.99 15.10
N LEU A 4 -10.98 -27.29 15.48
CA LEU A 4 -9.70 -27.38 14.79
C LEU A 4 -9.28 -28.86 14.63
N ASP A 5 -8.80 -29.22 13.45
CA ASP A 5 -8.28 -30.56 13.22
C ASP A 5 -6.94 -30.79 13.96
N ARG A 6 -6.43 -32.02 13.91
CA ARG A 6 -5.19 -32.40 14.62
C ARG A 6 -3.97 -31.60 14.14
N THR A 7 -3.93 -31.29 12.85
CA THR A 7 -2.81 -30.54 12.26
C THR A 7 -2.89 -29.05 12.62
N GLU A 8 -4.08 -28.47 12.56
CA GLU A 8 -4.33 -27.09 12.99
C GLU A 8 -3.96 -26.88 14.47
N LYS A 9 -4.33 -27.83 15.34
CA LYS A 9 -3.93 -27.80 16.76
C LYS A 9 -2.42 -27.83 16.97
N LYS A 10 -1.68 -28.61 16.16
CA LYS A 10 -0.22 -28.62 16.21
C LYS A 10 0.40 -27.30 15.76
N ILE A 11 -0.12 -26.71 14.68
CA ILE A 11 0.30 -25.41 14.17
C ILE A 11 0.10 -24.34 15.24
N VAL A 12 -1.10 -24.27 15.83
CA VAL A 12 -1.44 -23.30 16.89
C VAL A 12 -0.54 -23.48 18.12
N GLN A 13 -0.35 -24.71 18.57
CA GLN A 13 0.51 -25.01 19.72
C GLN A 13 1.95 -24.60 19.47
N TRP A 14 2.50 -24.86 18.28
CA TRP A 14 3.85 -24.45 17.94
C TRP A 14 4.02 -22.92 18.00
N ILE A 15 3.06 -22.17 17.44
CA ILE A 15 3.07 -20.71 17.46
C ILE A 15 3.07 -20.18 18.90
N ASP A 16 2.23 -20.74 19.78
CA ASP A 16 2.17 -20.33 21.18
C ASP A 16 3.51 -20.57 21.91
N GLN A 17 4.16 -21.69 21.64
CA GLN A 17 5.42 -22.07 22.26
C GLN A 17 6.61 -21.21 21.78
N ASN A 18 6.54 -20.65 20.56
CA ASN A 18 7.65 -19.92 19.95
C ASN A 18 7.38 -18.41 19.81
N ASN A 19 6.29 -17.89 20.41
CA ASN A 19 5.95 -16.47 20.32
C ASN A 19 7.02 -15.54 20.90
N HIS A 20 7.77 -15.98 21.92
CA HIS A 20 8.86 -15.19 22.49
C HIS A 20 9.97 -14.95 21.45
N GLU A 21 10.37 -15.98 20.69
CA GLU A 21 11.38 -15.86 19.64
C GLU A 21 10.89 -14.94 18.50
N ALA A 22 9.59 -14.98 18.19
CA ALA A 22 8.98 -14.09 17.22
C ALA A 22 9.05 -12.61 17.66
N LEU A 23 8.80 -12.34 18.94
CA LEU A 23 8.90 -10.99 19.52
C LEU A 23 10.35 -10.49 19.55
N GLU A 24 11.32 -11.33 19.88
CA GLU A 24 12.75 -10.96 19.84
C GLU A 24 13.21 -10.66 18.41
N LEU A 25 12.75 -11.43 17.41
CA LEU A 25 13.06 -11.15 16.01
C LEU A 25 12.40 -9.85 15.54
N LEU A 26 11.16 -9.58 15.93
CA LEU A 26 10.50 -8.31 15.66
C LEU A 26 11.27 -7.14 16.26
N LYS A 27 11.68 -7.26 17.53
CA LYS A 27 12.51 -6.26 18.21
C LYS A 27 13.84 -6.01 17.48
N GLN A 28 14.49 -7.07 17.00
CA GLN A 28 15.71 -6.95 16.21
C GLN A 28 15.48 -6.11 14.94
N THR A 29 14.41 -6.40 14.19
CA THR A 29 14.12 -5.67 12.95
C THR A 29 13.69 -4.22 13.22
N ILE A 30 12.94 -3.95 14.29
CA ILE A 30 12.53 -2.60 14.69
C ILE A 30 13.73 -1.72 15.01
N ASN A 31 14.75 -2.27 15.70
CA ASN A 31 15.95 -1.52 16.07
C ASN A 31 16.93 -1.29 14.90
N ILE A 32 16.60 -1.75 13.70
CA ILE A 32 17.28 -1.38 12.45
C ILE A 32 16.48 -0.25 11.80
N ASN A 33 17.08 0.94 11.67
CA ASN A 33 16.43 1.99 10.90
C ASN A 33 16.35 1.57 9.44
N SER A 34 15.14 1.56 8.90
CA SER A 34 14.85 1.22 7.50
C SER A 34 13.94 2.25 6.83
N GLY A 35 14.17 3.54 7.11
CA GLY A 35 13.56 4.60 6.30
C GLY A 35 13.80 4.32 4.82
N THR A 36 12.83 4.60 3.95
CA THR A 36 12.92 4.20 2.53
C THR A 36 14.21 4.66 1.84
N MET A 37 14.72 5.83 2.22
CA MET A 37 15.96 6.38 1.64
C MET A 37 17.22 5.89 2.37
N ASN A 38 17.11 5.17 3.46
CA ASN A 38 18.21 4.46 4.11
C ASN A 38 18.42 3.07 3.48
N PHE A 39 18.98 3.03 2.28
CA PHE A 39 19.14 1.79 1.49
C PHE A 39 19.90 0.69 2.25
N GLU A 40 20.89 1.08 3.04
CA GLU A 40 21.65 0.12 3.87
C GLU A 40 20.76 -0.50 4.96
N GLY A 41 19.95 0.29 5.64
CA GLY A 41 19.05 -0.20 6.68
C GLY A 41 17.94 -1.09 6.14
N VAL A 42 17.33 -0.73 5.01
CA VAL A 42 16.37 -1.59 4.30
C VAL A 42 17.02 -2.94 3.96
N ARG A 43 18.26 -2.92 3.43
CA ARG A 43 19.01 -4.12 3.13
C ARG A 43 19.30 -4.94 4.40
N GLN A 44 19.69 -4.30 5.50
CA GLN A 44 19.95 -4.98 6.77
C GLN A 44 18.71 -5.71 7.32
N VAL A 45 17.51 -5.14 7.17
CA VAL A 45 16.26 -5.84 7.53
C VAL A 45 16.09 -7.10 6.68
N ALA A 46 16.34 -7.01 5.36
CA ALA A 46 16.31 -8.19 4.50
C ALA A 46 17.35 -9.24 4.92
N ASP A 47 18.59 -8.84 5.26
CA ASP A 47 19.67 -9.73 5.67
C ASP A 47 19.36 -10.48 6.99
N VAL A 48 18.51 -9.91 7.86
CA VAL A 48 17.99 -10.60 9.04
C VAL A 48 16.96 -11.67 8.67
N LEU A 49 16.10 -11.40 7.69
CA LEU A 49 14.98 -12.27 7.31
C LEU A 49 15.37 -13.38 6.33
N MET A 50 16.25 -13.10 5.35
CA MET A 50 16.64 -14.04 4.30
C MET A 50 17.11 -15.40 4.84
N PRO A 51 18.06 -15.50 5.79
CA PRO A 51 18.51 -16.78 6.31
C PRO A 51 17.41 -17.59 7.01
N LYS A 52 16.37 -16.89 7.52
CA LYS A 52 15.23 -17.54 8.15
C LYS A 52 14.33 -18.22 7.12
N PHE A 53 14.09 -17.57 5.97
CA PHE A 53 13.37 -18.20 4.85
C PHE A 53 14.18 -19.34 4.23
N GLU A 54 15.49 -19.19 4.08
CA GLU A 54 16.38 -20.26 3.59
C GLU A 54 16.33 -21.51 4.48
N ALA A 55 16.27 -21.32 5.80
CA ALA A 55 16.13 -22.42 6.76
C ALA A 55 14.79 -23.19 6.61
N LEU A 56 13.79 -22.59 5.97
CA LEU A 56 12.53 -23.25 5.62
C LEU A 56 12.60 -24.02 4.29
N GLY A 57 13.73 -24.01 3.61
CA GLY A 57 13.92 -24.60 2.29
C GLY A 57 13.41 -23.72 1.13
N MET A 58 13.23 -22.42 1.36
CA MET A 58 12.84 -21.48 0.32
C MET A 58 14.07 -20.94 -0.41
N GLU A 59 13.96 -20.73 -1.71
CA GLU A 59 14.95 -19.97 -2.49
C GLU A 59 14.76 -18.49 -2.20
N THR A 60 15.83 -17.79 -1.79
CA THR A 60 15.78 -16.36 -1.49
C THR A 60 16.63 -15.56 -2.46
N ARG A 61 16.20 -14.34 -2.75
CA ARG A 61 16.95 -13.35 -3.53
C ARG A 61 16.68 -11.95 -2.97
N PHE A 62 17.72 -11.14 -2.95
CA PHE A 62 17.56 -9.70 -2.82
C PHE A 62 17.73 -9.07 -4.21
N LEU A 63 16.66 -8.47 -4.70
CA LEU A 63 16.64 -7.79 -6.01
C LEU A 63 17.15 -6.37 -5.84
N ASP A 64 18.21 -6.02 -6.55
CA ASP A 64 18.81 -4.70 -6.49
C ASP A 64 17.86 -3.61 -7.01
N GLY A 65 17.74 -2.51 -6.25
CA GLY A 65 16.86 -1.40 -6.53
C GLY A 65 17.53 -0.19 -7.19
N SER A 66 18.80 -0.28 -7.59
CA SER A 66 19.55 0.84 -8.16
C SER A 66 18.90 1.44 -9.41
N ALA A 67 18.26 0.61 -10.25
CA ALA A 67 17.58 1.02 -11.48
C ALA A 67 16.36 1.96 -11.23
N PHE A 68 15.81 1.95 -10.02
CA PHE A 68 14.71 2.83 -9.61
C PHE A 68 15.05 3.65 -8.36
N ASN A 69 16.34 3.77 -8.04
CA ASN A 69 16.90 4.58 -6.97
C ASN A 69 16.31 4.24 -5.58
N ARG A 70 16.32 2.94 -5.24
CA ARG A 70 15.92 2.38 -3.93
C ARG A 70 16.85 1.24 -3.54
N ALA A 71 16.70 0.74 -2.31
CA ALA A 71 17.50 -0.39 -1.82
C ALA A 71 17.24 -1.66 -2.64
N GLY A 72 16.01 -2.00 -2.90
CA GLY A 72 15.59 -3.22 -3.56
C GLY A 72 14.60 -4.04 -2.74
N HIS A 73 14.36 -5.29 -3.13
CA HIS A 73 13.30 -6.12 -2.59
C HIS A 73 13.80 -7.50 -2.17
N LEU A 74 13.23 -8.06 -1.11
CA LEU A 74 13.41 -9.45 -0.72
C LEU A 74 12.32 -10.31 -1.40
N VAL A 75 12.75 -11.35 -2.10
CA VAL A 75 11.88 -12.40 -2.63
C VAL A 75 12.31 -13.74 -2.02
N ALA A 76 11.34 -14.51 -1.52
CA ALA A 76 11.56 -15.88 -1.06
C ALA A 76 10.47 -16.78 -1.66
N LYS A 77 10.84 -17.93 -2.23
CA LYS A 77 9.89 -18.81 -2.91
C LYS A 77 10.13 -20.29 -2.67
N ILE A 78 9.05 -21.04 -2.65
CA ILE A 78 9.02 -22.49 -2.70
C ILE A 78 7.95 -22.91 -3.71
N GLU A 79 8.33 -23.75 -4.67
CA GLU A 79 7.51 -24.13 -5.80
C GLU A 79 7.56 -25.65 -6.03
N GLY A 80 6.68 -26.15 -6.91
CA GLY A 80 6.62 -27.56 -7.26
C GLY A 80 5.70 -28.37 -6.33
N GLY A 81 5.03 -27.72 -5.40
CA GLY A 81 4.06 -28.31 -4.50
C GLY A 81 2.68 -28.55 -5.13
N LYS A 82 1.73 -28.87 -4.28
CA LYS A 82 0.31 -29.07 -4.61
C LYS A 82 -0.50 -27.87 -4.11
N GLY A 83 -1.76 -27.77 -4.57
CA GLY A 83 -2.66 -26.71 -4.15
C GLY A 83 -2.45 -25.39 -4.89
N PRO A 84 -3.11 -24.31 -4.44
CA PRO A 84 -3.03 -23.01 -5.08
C PRO A 84 -1.64 -22.38 -4.95
N LYS A 85 -1.33 -21.49 -5.86
CA LYS A 85 -0.16 -20.63 -5.81
C LYS A 85 -0.49 -19.39 -4.99
N ILE A 86 0.21 -19.18 -3.90
CA ILE A 86 -0.08 -18.13 -2.93
C ILE A 86 1.08 -17.15 -2.90
N MET A 87 0.80 -15.88 -3.12
CA MET A 87 1.75 -14.81 -2.86
C MET A 87 1.42 -14.13 -1.51
N MET A 88 2.46 -13.84 -0.73
CA MET A 88 2.41 -13.11 0.54
C MET A 88 3.22 -11.84 0.41
N ILE A 89 2.62 -10.71 0.78
CA ILE A 89 3.16 -9.38 0.51
C ILE A 89 3.46 -8.67 1.82
N GLY A 90 4.67 -8.09 1.92
CA GLY A 90 5.09 -7.18 2.96
C GLY A 90 6.03 -6.12 2.42
N HIS A 91 6.51 -5.23 3.28
CA HIS A 91 7.57 -4.29 2.95
C HIS A 91 8.61 -4.15 4.07
N LEU A 92 9.82 -3.79 3.68
CA LEU A 92 11.00 -3.72 4.54
C LEU A 92 11.25 -2.31 5.08
N ASP A 93 10.78 -1.32 4.32
CA ASP A 93 10.99 0.10 4.61
C ASP A 93 9.96 0.65 5.61
N THR A 94 10.19 1.86 6.05
CA THR A 94 9.29 2.64 6.91
C THR A 94 9.39 4.12 6.55
N VAL A 95 8.43 4.92 6.98
CA VAL A 95 8.49 6.39 6.82
C VAL A 95 9.55 7.07 7.71
N PHE A 96 10.22 6.34 8.61
CA PHE A 96 11.12 6.92 9.61
C PHE A 96 12.56 6.91 9.12
N GLU A 97 13.01 8.03 8.54
CA GLU A 97 14.38 8.22 8.09
C GLU A 97 15.39 8.31 9.26
N PRO A 98 16.72 8.21 9.03
CA PRO A 98 17.72 8.21 10.10
C PRO A 98 17.73 9.44 11.03
N ASP A 99 17.21 10.57 10.57
CA ASP A 99 17.08 11.80 11.35
C ASP A 99 15.81 11.86 12.23
N SER A 100 14.91 10.88 12.09
CA SER A 100 13.74 10.76 12.95
C SER A 100 14.16 10.52 14.41
N PRO A 101 13.50 11.15 15.39
CA PRO A 101 13.73 10.86 16.82
C PRO A 101 13.19 9.49 17.25
N PHE A 102 12.45 8.80 16.39
CA PHE A 102 11.77 7.54 16.63
C PHE A 102 12.54 6.38 15.99
N GLN A 103 13.40 5.70 16.78
CA GLN A 103 14.38 4.76 16.23
C GLN A 103 14.39 3.39 16.94
N GLN A 104 13.78 3.24 18.11
CA GLN A 104 13.99 2.10 18.96
C GLN A 104 12.68 1.47 19.43
N TRP A 105 12.75 0.16 19.68
CA TRP A 105 11.75 -0.57 20.43
C TRP A 105 11.61 -0.02 21.85
N GLU A 106 10.39 0.22 22.28
CA GLU A 106 10.04 0.60 23.63
C GLU A 106 8.83 -0.23 24.10
N GLN A 107 8.98 -0.93 25.23
CA GLN A 107 7.85 -1.59 25.89
C GLN A 107 7.10 -0.54 26.69
N VAL A 108 5.88 -0.20 26.27
CA VAL A 108 5.05 0.81 26.94
C VAL A 108 4.37 0.21 28.19
N ASP A 109 3.78 -0.97 28.02
CA ASP A 109 3.15 -1.78 29.05
C ASP A 109 3.15 -3.26 28.65
N GLU A 110 2.46 -4.12 29.41
CA GLU A 110 2.42 -5.58 29.13
C GLU A 110 1.76 -5.91 27.79
N GLU A 111 0.89 -5.04 27.27
CA GLU A 111 0.11 -5.27 26.05
C GLU A 111 0.57 -4.45 24.85
N THR A 112 1.36 -3.38 25.06
CA THR A 112 1.64 -2.36 24.05
C THR A 112 3.14 -2.15 23.89
N ILE A 113 3.56 -2.18 22.64
CA ILE A 113 4.93 -1.90 22.20
C ILE A 113 4.89 -0.67 21.30
N LYS A 114 5.92 0.15 21.40
CA LYS A 114 6.17 1.31 20.53
C LYS A 114 7.46 1.07 19.75
N GLY A 115 7.46 1.38 18.46
CA GLY A 115 8.66 1.23 17.63
C GLY A 115 8.40 1.46 16.15
N PRO A 116 9.39 1.98 15.39
CA PRO A 116 9.23 2.32 13.97
C PRO A 116 8.92 1.09 13.11
N GLY A 117 7.78 1.12 12.43
CA GLY A 117 7.32 0.02 11.58
C GLY A 117 6.75 -1.17 12.36
N ILE A 118 6.41 -1.02 13.64
CA ILE A 118 5.88 -2.15 14.43
C ILE A 118 4.54 -2.63 13.89
N ALA A 119 3.68 -1.72 13.49
CA ALA A 119 2.41 -2.01 12.84
C ALA A 119 2.56 -1.95 11.32
N ASP A 120 3.30 -0.96 10.81
CA ASP A 120 3.48 -0.66 9.40
C ASP A 120 4.95 -0.82 8.96
N MET A 121 5.40 -2.01 8.44
CA MET A 121 4.69 -3.28 8.65
C MET A 121 5.66 -4.39 9.06
N LYS A 122 6.72 -4.08 9.87
CA LYS A 122 7.67 -5.11 10.32
C LYS A 122 7.00 -6.24 11.10
N GLY A 123 5.93 -5.91 11.87
CA GLY A 123 5.10 -6.93 12.52
C GLY A 123 4.45 -7.89 11.52
N GLY A 124 3.96 -7.37 10.38
CA GLY A 124 3.43 -8.17 9.28
C GLY A 124 4.47 -9.11 8.67
N ASN A 125 5.70 -8.63 8.48
CA ASN A 125 6.81 -9.45 7.98
C ASN A 125 7.13 -10.63 8.91
N ILE A 126 7.09 -10.41 10.22
CA ILE A 126 7.29 -11.49 11.21
C ILE A 126 6.12 -12.46 11.21
N ILE A 127 4.88 -11.98 11.03
CA ILE A 127 3.69 -12.85 10.89
C ILE A 127 3.83 -13.77 9.68
N ILE A 128 4.26 -13.26 8.52
CA ILE A 128 4.55 -14.05 7.32
C ILE A 128 5.54 -15.17 7.64
N LEU A 129 6.71 -14.80 8.17
CA LEU A 129 7.78 -15.74 8.47
C LEU A 129 7.33 -16.80 9.47
N GLN A 130 6.68 -16.41 10.56
CA GLN A 130 6.26 -17.34 11.61
C GLN A 130 5.13 -18.27 11.16
N ALA A 131 4.20 -17.81 10.32
CA ALA A 131 3.17 -18.64 9.72
C ALA A 131 3.79 -19.75 8.83
N LEU A 132 4.76 -19.38 7.99
CA LEU A 132 5.49 -20.33 7.15
C LEU A 132 6.37 -21.27 7.98
N THR A 133 7.00 -20.79 9.06
CA THR A 133 7.78 -21.62 9.97
C THR A 133 6.89 -22.66 10.65
N ALA A 134 5.71 -22.29 11.13
CA ALA A 134 4.77 -23.23 11.73
C ALA A 134 4.31 -24.33 10.75
N LEU A 135 4.08 -23.96 9.49
CA LEU A 135 3.75 -24.91 8.42
C LEU A 135 4.96 -25.83 8.08
N HIS A 136 6.18 -25.29 8.09
CA HIS A 136 7.41 -26.08 7.91
C HIS A 136 7.56 -27.11 9.02
N GLN A 137 7.38 -26.72 10.28
CA GLN A 137 7.44 -27.61 11.44
C GLN A 137 6.34 -28.69 11.44
N ALA A 138 5.19 -28.37 10.82
CA ALA A 138 4.14 -29.35 10.57
C ALA A 138 4.44 -30.29 9.38
N GLY A 139 5.56 -30.08 8.67
CA GLY A 139 5.98 -30.86 7.50
C GLY A 139 5.20 -30.60 6.22
N LEU A 140 4.49 -29.45 6.16
CA LEU A 140 3.55 -29.09 5.08
C LEU A 140 4.16 -28.18 4.02
N LEU A 141 5.01 -27.22 4.44
CA LEU A 141 5.46 -26.13 3.56
C LEU A 141 6.16 -26.64 2.29
N LYS A 142 6.93 -27.71 2.37
CA LYS A 142 7.63 -28.33 1.21
C LYS A 142 6.69 -28.82 0.09
N ASP A 143 5.42 -29.02 0.41
CA ASP A 143 4.40 -29.49 -0.54
C ASP A 143 3.48 -28.35 -1.02
N MET A 144 3.75 -27.10 -0.63
CA MET A 144 2.99 -25.91 -1.00
C MET A 144 3.67 -25.11 -2.12
N ASN A 145 2.94 -24.17 -2.71
CA ASN A 145 3.46 -23.19 -3.66
C ASN A 145 3.30 -21.80 -3.03
N VAL A 146 4.40 -21.20 -2.60
CA VAL A 146 4.39 -19.89 -1.90
C VAL A 146 5.50 -19.00 -2.43
N TRP A 147 5.15 -17.76 -2.78
CA TRP A 147 6.09 -16.65 -2.96
C TRP A 147 5.85 -15.61 -1.90
N VAL A 148 6.92 -15.13 -1.29
CA VAL A 148 6.94 -13.96 -0.42
C VAL A 148 7.65 -12.84 -1.17
N VAL A 149 7.04 -11.68 -1.26
CA VAL A 149 7.66 -10.46 -1.78
C VAL A 149 7.58 -9.40 -0.69
N MET A 150 8.74 -8.92 -0.25
CA MET A 150 8.84 -7.79 0.68
C MET A 150 9.56 -6.66 -0.04
N THR A 151 8.83 -5.62 -0.40
CA THR A 151 9.39 -4.47 -1.09
C THR A 151 10.19 -3.59 -0.14
N GLY A 152 11.15 -2.85 -0.66
CA GLY A 152 11.92 -1.89 0.13
C GLY A 152 11.62 -0.45 -0.26
N ASP A 153 10.41 -0.21 -0.79
CA ASP A 153 9.99 1.09 -1.27
C ASP A 153 8.45 1.26 -1.31
N GLU A 154 7.75 0.63 -0.37
CA GLU A 154 6.30 0.81 -0.28
C GLU A 154 5.97 2.25 0.09
N GLU A 155 6.61 2.77 1.11
CA GLU A 155 6.37 4.09 1.71
C GLU A 155 6.76 5.26 0.80
N LEU A 156 7.74 5.03 -0.06
CA LEU A 156 8.17 6.00 -1.07
C LEU A 156 8.68 5.27 -2.32
N SER A 157 7.77 4.94 -3.22
CA SER A 157 8.08 4.13 -4.40
C SER A 157 9.14 4.74 -5.29
N GLY A 158 10.09 3.89 -5.71
CA GLY A 158 11.06 4.20 -6.75
C GLY A 158 10.41 4.43 -8.11
N ARG A 159 11.13 5.09 -9.01
CA ARG A 159 10.63 5.41 -10.35
C ARG A 159 11.59 4.90 -11.43
N PRO A 160 11.07 4.41 -12.57
CA PRO A 160 9.64 4.23 -12.90
C PRO A 160 9.01 3.07 -12.12
N LEU A 161 7.69 3.14 -11.87
CA LEU A 161 6.94 2.09 -11.14
C LEU A 161 7.02 0.73 -11.84
N SER A 162 7.10 0.69 -13.16
CA SER A 162 7.26 -0.54 -13.93
C SER A 162 8.53 -1.35 -13.58
N LEU A 163 9.57 -0.69 -13.05
CA LEU A 163 10.75 -1.36 -12.51
C LEU A 163 10.63 -1.62 -11.02
N SER A 164 10.19 -0.61 -10.25
CA SER A 164 10.04 -0.69 -8.81
C SER A 164 9.05 -1.78 -8.37
N LYS A 165 7.94 -1.95 -9.08
CA LYS A 165 6.90 -2.94 -8.74
C LYS A 165 6.94 -4.23 -9.59
N ALA A 166 8.01 -4.41 -10.40
CA ALA A 166 8.14 -5.57 -11.28
C ALA A 166 8.08 -6.91 -10.52
N ALA A 167 8.72 -7.00 -9.36
CA ALA A 167 8.72 -8.22 -8.54
C ALA A 167 7.32 -8.58 -8.00
N LEU A 168 6.52 -7.58 -7.62
CA LEU A 168 5.13 -7.79 -7.20
C LEU A 168 4.28 -8.27 -8.37
N ILE A 169 4.43 -7.66 -9.54
CA ILE A 169 3.68 -8.01 -10.75
C ILE A 169 4.04 -9.44 -11.20
N GLU A 170 5.33 -9.78 -11.24
CA GLU A 170 5.80 -11.13 -11.59
C GLU A 170 5.21 -12.19 -10.65
N ALA A 171 5.25 -11.94 -9.35
CA ALA A 171 4.67 -12.84 -8.36
C ALA A 171 3.14 -12.92 -8.48
N ALA A 172 2.45 -11.83 -8.80
CA ALA A 172 1.01 -11.80 -9.00
C ALA A 172 0.57 -12.54 -10.27
N GLU A 173 1.33 -12.42 -11.37
CA GLU A 173 1.09 -13.20 -12.61
C GLU A 173 1.25 -14.71 -12.39
N TRP A 174 2.12 -15.10 -11.47
CA TRP A 174 2.29 -16.48 -11.08
C TRP A 174 1.22 -16.98 -10.12
N ALA A 175 0.70 -16.12 -9.22
CA ALA A 175 -0.16 -16.49 -8.10
C ALA A 175 -1.64 -16.67 -8.47
N ASP A 176 -2.33 -17.54 -7.74
CA ASP A 176 -3.80 -17.62 -7.73
C ASP A 176 -4.40 -16.70 -6.65
N ILE A 177 -3.67 -16.52 -5.51
CA ILE A 177 -4.13 -15.85 -4.31
C ILE A 177 -3.07 -14.86 -3.82
N ALA A 178 -3.47 -13.63 -3.47
CA ALA A 178 -2.63 -12.64 -2.83
C ALA A 178 -3.05 -12.38 -1.38
N LEU A 179 -2.10 -12.42 -0.45
CA LEU A 179 -2.28 -12.12 0.97
C LEU A 179 -1.35 -10.97 1.35
N GLY A 180 -1.92 -9.81 1.69
CA GLY A 180 -1.19 -8.64 2.18
C GLY A 180 -1.17 -8.59 3.72
N PHE A 181 -0.05 -8.18 4.27
CA PHE A 181 0.17 -8.19 5.72
C PHE A 181 0.37 -6.78 6.29
N GLU A 182 -0.34 -5.82 5.70
CA GLU A 182 -0.46 -4.45 6.24
C GLU A 182 -1.22 -4.43 7.58
N ASN A 183 -1.11 -3.31 8.32
CA ASN A 183 -1.82 -3.10 9.58
C ASN A 183 -3.33 -2.81 9.41
N GLY A 184 -3.76 -2.41 8.20
CA GLY A 184 -5.14 -2.06 7.90
C GLY A 184 -5.62 -0.81 8.65
N ASP A 185 -6.78 -0.91 9.30
CA ASP A 185 -7.33 0.15 10.17
C ASP A 185 -6.94 -0.04 11.66
N GLY A 186 -5.98 -0.93 11.94
CA GLY A 186 -5.55 -1.28 13.29
C GLY A 186 -6.51 -2.20 14.06
N ASN A 187 -7.68 -2.50 13.51
CA ASN A 187 -8.66 -3.37 14.13
C ASN A 187 -8.46 -4.83 13.72
N PRO A 188 -8.17 -5.75 14.65
CA PRO A 188 -7.95 -7.16 14.32
C PRO A 188 -9.21 -7.92 13.89
N ALA A 189 -10.38 -7.26 13.89
CA ALA A 189 -11.65 -7.82 13.43
C ALA A 189 -12.03 -7.36 12.00
N THR A 190 -11.10 -6.74 11.28
CA THR A 190 -11.29 -6.27 9.91
C THR A 190 -10.14 -6.70 9.00
N VAL A 191 -10.41 -6.78 7.70
CA VAL A 191 -9.42 -6.93 6.62
C VAL A 191 -9.84 -6.07 5.42
N ASN A 192 -8.91 -5.78 4.53
CA ASN A 192 -9.18 -5.05 3.30
C ASN A 192 -9.46 -6.03 2.16
N VAL A 193 -10.67 -5.96 1.59
CA VAL A 193 -11.05 -6.65 0.34
C VAL A 193 -10.89 -5.75 -0.88
N ALA A 194 -10.55 -4.49 -0.64
CA ALA A 194 -10.35 -3.44 -1.63
C ALA A 194 -9.37 -2.39 -1.12
N ARG A 195 -8.71 -1.68 -2.05
CA ARG A 195 -7.90 -0.50 -1.76
C ARG A 195 -8.10 0.53 -2.86
N ARG A 196 -8.25 1.80 -2.50
CA ARG A 196 -8.36 2.86 -3.49
C ARG A 196 -6.99 3.15 -4.10
N SER A 197 -6.99 3.62 -5.36
CA SER A 197 -5.77 4.09 -6.03
C SER A 197 -5.14 5.28 -5.30
N SER A 198 -3.89 5.56 -5.61
CA SER A 198 -3.23 6.80 -5.21
C SER A 198 -2.39 7.29 -6.37
N SER A 199 -2.82 8.39 -7.02
CA SER A 199 -2.09 9.03 -8.12
C SER A 199 -2.19 10.55 -8.03
N GLY A 200 -1.14 11.24 -8.50
CA GLY A 200 -1.08 12.68 -8.51
C GLY A 200 -1.63 13.30 -9.81
N TRP A 201 -1.96 14.58 -9.76
CA TRP A 201 -2.23 15.39 -10.94
C TRP A 201 -1.69 16.81 -10.76
N THR A 202 -1.30 17.41 -11.89
CA THR A 202 -0.84 18.80 -11.93
C THR A 202 -1.59 19.53 -13.04
N LEU A 203 -2.22 20.64 -12.68
CA LEU A 203 -2.88 21.57 -13.59
C LEU A 203 -2.00 22.83 -13.75
N GLU A 204 -1.60 23.12 -14.96
CA GLU A 204 -0.91 24.35 -15.30
C GLU A 204 -1.83 25.25 -16.14
N VAL A 205 -1.93 26.50 -15.75
CA VAL A 205 -2.77 27.49 -16.42
C VAL A 205 -1.94 28.70 -16.82
N LYS A 206 -2.15 29.19 -18.04
CA LYS A 206 -1.54 30.39 -18.59
C LYS A 206 -2.62 31.41 -18.98
N GLY A 207 -2.30 32.68 -18.82
CA GLY A 207 -3.10 33.81 -19.24
C GLY A 207 -2.20 34.96 -19.69
N ASN A 208 -2.79 36.05 -20.18
CA ASN A 208 -2.05 37.23 -20.61
C ASN A 208 -1.87 38.20 -19.43
N ALA A 209 -0.62 38.59 -19.17
CA ALA A 209 -0.31 39.65 -18.23
C ALA A 209 -0.70 41.02 -18.80
N ALA A 210 -1.40 41.83 -18.03
CA ALA A 210 -1.78 43.17 -18.37
C ALA A 210 -2.05 43.99 -17.10
N HIS A 211 -2.21 45.30 -17.24
CA HIS A 211 -2.71 46.12 -16.13
C HIS A 211 -4.15 45.69 -15.78
N SER A 212 -4.49 45.61 -14.52
CA SER A 212 -5.79 45.06 -14.05
C SER A 212 -7.02 45.80 -14.63
N SER A 213 -6.89 47.08 -15.00
CA SER A 213 -7.95 47.82 -15.67
C SER A 213 -8.29 47.32 -17.09
N GLN A 214 -7.43 46.43 -17.64
CA GLN A 214 -7.62 45.84 -18.98
C GLN A 214 -8.23 44.44 -18.92
N ILE A 215 -8.40 43.87 -17.72
CA ILE A 215 -9.00 42.53 -17.55
C ILE A 215 -10.39 42.48 -18.24
N PHE A 216 -10.71 41.33 -18.81
CA PHE A 216 -11.92 41.03 -19.59
C PHE A 216 -11.99 41.68 -20.94
N LYS A 217 -11.04 42.51 -21.35
CA LYS A 217 -10.94 42.93 -22.76
C LYS A 217 -10.60 41.75 -23.65
N PRO A 218 -11.08 41.73 -24.92
CA PRO A 218 -10.86 40.59 -25.82
C PRO A 218 -9.40 40.15 -25.98
N GLU A 219 -8.48 41.10 -25.96
CA GLU A 219 -7.03 40.86 -26.11
C GLU A 219 -6.32 40.40 -24.81
N VAL A 220 -6.93 40.61 -23.64
CA VAL A 220 -6.36 40.27 -22.32
C VAL A 220 -7.01 39.02 -21.72
N GLY A 221 -8.35 38.93 -21.83
CA GLY A 221 -9.11 37.81 -21.28
C GLY A 221 -9.25 37.81 -19.77
N ALA A 222 -9.43 36.65 -19.19
CA ALA A 222 -9.77 36.48 -17.77
C ALA A 222 -8.52 36.30 -16.84
N GLY A 223 -7.38 35.95 -17.41
CA GLY A 223 -6.18 35.63 -16.62
C GLY A 223 -6.20 34.23 -15.97
N ALA A 224 -5.03 33.79 -15.54
CA ALA A 224 -4.80 32.41 -15.13
C ALA A 224 -5.55 31.99 -13.84
N ILE A 225 -5.74 32.92 -12.90
CA ILE A 225 -6.41 32.61 -11.62
C ILE A 225 -7.91 32.34 -11.83
N TYR A 226 -8.60 33.13 -12.68
CA TYR A 226 -10.01 32.87 -12.99
C TYR A 226 -10.19 31.56 -13.74
N GLU A 227 -9.28 31.23 -14.66
CA GLU A 227 -9.34 29.97 -15.38
C GLU A 227 -9.09 28.77 -14.46
N ALA A 228 -8.08 28.82 -13.59
CA ALA A 228 -7.85 27.78 -12.59
C ALA A 228 -9.08 27.59 -11.68
N SER A 229 -9.69 28.70 -11.23
CA SER A 229 -10.90 28.66 -10.39
C SER A 229 -12.09 28.04 -11.10
N ARG A 230 -12.30 28.35 -12.39
CA ARG A 230 -13.34 27.74 -13.21
C ARG A 230 -13.13 26.23 -13.31
N ILE A 231 -11.92 25.79 -13.64
CA ILE A 231 -11.57 24.38 -13.80
C ILE A 231 -11.83 23.63 -12.49
N LEU A 232 -11.32 24.12 -11.36
CA LEU A 232 -11.52 23.49 -10.06
C LEU A 232 -12.99 23.41 -9.66
N ASN A 233 -13.77 24.47 -9.90
CA ASN A 233 -15.20 24.45 -9.63
C ASN A 233 -15.92 23.42 -10.50
N GLN A 234 -15.58 23.31 -11.77
CA GLN A 234 -16.17 22.31 -12.66
C GLN A 234 -15.75 20.88 -12.31
N PHE A 235 -14.53 20.66 -11.81
CA PHE A 235 -14.15 19.36 -11.24
C PHE A 235 -15.06 18.99 -10.05
N TYR A 236 -15.27 19.93 -9.14
CA TYR A 236 -16.15 19.72 -7.99
C TYR A 236 -17.59 19.41 -8.42
N GLU A 237 -18.17 20.22 -9.32
CA GLU A 237 -19.54 20.04 -9.78
C GLU A 237 -19.75 18.71 -10.53
N ALA A 238 -18.78 18.29 -11.34
CA ALA A 238 -18.91 17.10 -12.18
C ALA A 238 -18.62 15.78 -11.43
N LEU A 239 -17.77 15.79 -10.41
CA LEU A 239 -17.16 14.58 -9.88
C LEU A 239 -17.37 14.36 -8.36
N SER A 240 -17.72 15.40 -7.58
CA SER A 240 -17.74 15.31 -6.12
C SER A 240 -18.82 14.38 -5.54
N ALA A 241 -19.87 14.09 -6.31
CA ALA A 241 -20.95 13.20 -5.88
C ALA A 241 -20.70 11.71 -6.20
N GLU A 242 -19.59 11.38 -6.85
CA GLU A 242 -19.29 10.01 -7.23
C GLU A 242 -18.76 9.22 -6.03
N GLU A 243 -19.40 8.09 -5.74
CA GLU A 243 -19.04 7.23 -4.61
C GLU A 243 -17.62 6.65 -4.76
N TYR A 244 -16.86 6.58 -3.67
CA TYR A 244 -15.45 6.13 -3.59
C TYR A 244 -14.44 6.96 -4.40
N LEU A 245 -14.87 8.01 -5.09
CA LEU A 245 -13.98 8.96 -5.73
C LEU A 245 -13.62 10.10 -4.78
N THR A 246 -12.32 10.34 -4.61
CA THR A 246 -11.82 11.58 -4.04
C THR A 246 -10.75 12.17 -4.93
N PHE A 247 -10.77 13.50 -5.08
CA PHE A 247 -9.73 14.26 -5.73
C PHE A 247 -9.53 15.55 -4.95
N ASN A 248 -8.30 15.77 -4.52
CA ASN A 248 -8.00 16.89 -3.64
C ASN A 248 -7.03 17.84 -4.33
N PRO A 249 -7.38 19.11 -4.55
CA PRO A 249 -6.40 20.15 -4.87
C PRO A 249 -5.64 20.50 -3.56
N GLY A 250 -4.44 19.93 -3.39
CA GLY A 250 -3.66 20.09 -2.17
C GLY A 250 -2.89 21.40 -2.10
N MET A 251 -2.56 21.99 -3.27
CA MET A 251 -1.84 23.27 -3.35
C MET A 251 -2.29 24.02 -4.59
N ILE A 252 -2.40 25.35 -4.47
CA ILE A 252 -2.59 26.29 -5.57
C ILE A 252 -1.61 27.45 -5.44
N LEU A 253 -0.92 27.75 -6.53
CA LEU A 253 -0.08 28.96 -6.69
C LEU A 253 -0.57 29.77 -7.87
N GLY A 254 -0.68 31.09 -7.74
CA GLY A 254 -1.15 31.94 -8.82
C GLY A 254 -0.55 33.34 -8.77
N GLY A 255 -0.16 33.88 -9.91
CA GLY A 255 0.43 35.21 -9.98
C GLY A 255 0.99 35.58 -11.35
N THR A 256 1.82 36.61 -11.38
CA THR A 256 2.58 37.02 -12.56
C THR A 256 3.77 36.11 -12.80
N ASP A 257 4.43 35.69 -11.73
CA ASP A 257 5.56 34.78 -11.75
C ASP A 257 5.33 33.66 -10.71
N VAL A 258 5.36 32.41 -11.16
CA VAL A 258 5.11 31.22 -10.33
C VAL A 258 6.17 30.18 -10.61
N THR A 259 6.81 29.70 -9.56
CA THR A 259 7.74 28.56 -9.63
C THR A 259 7.20 27.41 -8.81
N TYR A 260 7.40 26.19 -9.27
CA TYR A 260 7.07 24.96 -8.58
C TYR A 260 8.18 23.93 -8.76
N ASN A 261 8.56 23.29 -7.67
CA ASN A 261 9.53 22.19 -7.65
C ASN A 261 8.81 20.90 -7.29
N GLU A 262 8.78 19.96 -8.22
CA GLU A 262 8.11 18.67 -8.07
C GLU A 262 8.73 17.77 -6.99
N GLN A 263 10.06 17.84 -6.82
CA GLN A 263 10.77 17.00 -5.85
C GLN A 263 10.50 17.43 -4.40
N SER A 264 10.56 18.75 -4.14
CA SER A 264 10.30 19.30 -2.80
C SER A 264 8.83 19.55 -2.53
N LYS A 265 7.93 19.33 -3.52
CA LYS A 265 6.49 19.62 -3.46
C LYS A 265 6.21 21.03 -2.93
N SER A 266 7.05 22.01 -3.33
CA SER A 266 7.00 23.39 -2.86
C SER A 266 7.13 24.38 -4.02
N GLY A 267 6.69 25.62 -3.79
CA GLY A 267 6.81 26.65 -4.82
C GLY A 267 6.63 28.05 -4.28
N THR A 268 6.83 29.05 -5.15
CA THR A 268 6.67 30.46 -4.85
C THR A 268 5.77 31.13 -5.88
N ALA A 269 5.01 32.13 -5.45
CA ALA A 269 4.20 32.96 -6.34
C ALA A 269 4.48 34.43 -6.06
N PHE A 270 4.65 35.22 -7.12
CA PHE A 270 4.74 36.66 -7.06
C PHE A 270 3.66 37.30 -7.95
N GLY A 271 3.02 38.32 -7.46
CA GLY A 271 2.02 39.09 -8.19
C GLY A 271 1.75 40.46 -7.55
N LYS A 272 1.20 41.37 -8.35
CA LYS A 272 0.72 42.68 -7.88
C LYS A 272 -0.78 42.75 -8.08
N SER A 273 -1.50 43.38 -7.15
CA SER A 273 -2.95 43.52 -7.21
C SER A 273 -3.46 44.25 -8.47
N ASN A 274 -2.62 45.04 -9.11
CA ASN A 274 -2.94 45.78 -10.32
C ASN A 274 -2.41 45.12 -11.61
N VAL A 275 -2.03 43.82 -11.57
CA VAL A 275 -1.56 43.05 -12.74
C VAL A 275 -2.39 41.78 -12.87
N VAL A 276 -2.91 41.48 -14.05
CA VAL A 276 -3.60 40.22 -14.38
C VAL A 276 -2.65 39.05 -14.22
N ALA A 277 -3.05 38.02 -13.48
CA ALA A 277 -2.21 36.83 -13.23
C ALA A 277 -1.94 36.06 -14.52
N GLN A 278 -0.66 35.81 -14.80
CA GLN A 278 -0.19 35.14 -16.02
C GLN A 278 -0.10 33.62 -15.84
N THR A 279 0.12 33.15 -14.64
CA THR A 279 0.35 31.71 -14.37
C THR A 279 -0.44 31.29 -13.13
N ALA A 280 -1.03 30.09 -13.19
CA ALA A 280 -1.45 29.37 -12.01
C ALA A 280 -1.04 27.90 -12.13
N ILE A 281 -0.64 27.29 -11.00
CA ILE A 281 -0.32 25.87 -10.88
C ILE A 281 -1.12 25.31 -9.73
N VAL A 282 -1.80 24.18 -9.98
CA VAL A 282 -2.51 23.43 -8.94
C VAL A 282 -2.00 22.00 -8.96
N THR A 283 -1.70 21.46 -7.79
CA THR A 283 -1.33 20.05 -7.63
C THR A 283 -2.29 19.35 -6.69
N GLY A 284 -2.58 18.09 -6.94
CA GLY A 284 -3.50 17.32 -6.15
C GLY A 284 -3.34 15.82 -6.28
N ASP A 285 -4.20 15.06 -5.57
CA ASP A 285 -4.28 13.62 -5.69
C ASP A 285 -5.66 13.15 -6.19
N ILE A 286 -5.71 11.91 -6.68
CA ILE A 286 -6.94 11.19 -7.05
C ILE A 286 -6.90 9.83 -6.41
N ARG A 287 -8.03 9.43 -5.81
CA ARG A 287 -8.26 8.10 -5.26
C ARG A 287 -9.55 7.51 -5.79
N CYS A 288 -9.44 6.38 -6.48
CA CYS A 288 -10.54 5.67 -7.13
C CYS A 288 -10.58 4.21 -6.66
N LEU A 289 -11.73 3.57 -6.79
CA LEU A 289 -11.91 2.17 -6.42
C LEU A 289 -11.72 1.19 -7.59
N SER A 290 -11.78 1.66 -8.84
CA SER A 290 -11.56 0.83 -10.03
C SER A 290 -10.80 1.57 -11.12
N MET A 291 -10.14 0.82 -12.01
CA MET A 291 -9.45 1.38 -13.18
C MET A 291 -10.42 2.06 -14.15
N GLU A 292 -11.66 1.58 -14.24
CA GLU A 292 -12.69 2.22 -15.04
C GLU A 292 -13.04 3.60 -14.47
N GLN A 293 -13.25 3.69 -13.16
CA GLN A 293 -13.50 4.96 -12.47
C GLN A 293 -12.33 5.94 -12.67
N LEU A 294 -11.08 5.48 -12.51
CA LEU A 294 -9.90 6.31 -12.70
C LEU A 294 -9.82 6.88 -14.11
N LYS A 295 -9.98 6.05 -15.14
CA LYS A 295 -9.96 6.48 -16.55
C LYS A 295 -11.06 7.48 -16.84
N ARG A 296 -12.29 7.20 -16.44
CA ARG A 296 -13.44 8.10 -16.63
C ARG A 296 -13.24 9.44 -15.94
N THR A 297 -12.70 9.44 -14.71
CA THR A 297 -12.37 10.66 -13.96
C THR A 297 -11.32 11.48 -14.70
N GLN A 298 -10.22 10.87 -15.13
CA GLN A 298 -9.16 11.56 -15.88
C GLN A 298 -9.65 12.12 -17.21
N GLU A 299 -10.51 11.39 -17.93
CA GLU A 299 -11.14 11.85 -19.18
C GLU A 299 -12.05 13.05 -18.93
N THR A 300 -12.86 13.02 -17.87
CA THR A 300 -13.72 14.14 -17.47
C THR A 300 -12.90 15.38 -17.13
N MET A 301 -11.82 15.21 -16.33
CA MET A 301 -10.92 16.31 -15.99
C MET A 301 -10.23 16.88 -17.23
N LYS A 302 -9.73 16.05 -18.14
CA LYS A 302 -9.13 16.49 -19.42
C LYS A 302 -10.13 17.27 -20.29
N LYS A 303 -11.38 16.81 -20.36
CA LYS A 303 -12.45 17.50 -21.11
C LYS A 303 -12.71 18.89 -20.53
N ILE A 304 -12.85 19.02 -19.22
CA ILE A 304 -13.06 20.31 -18.55
C ILE A 304 -11.89 21.26 -18.80
N VAL A 305 -10.65 20.74 -18.74
CA VAL A 305 -9.43 21.52 -18.98
C VAL A 305 -9.30 21.95 -20.45
N SER A 306 -9.85 21.20 -21.40
CA SER A 306 -9.82 21.56 -22.83
C SER A 306 -10.73 22.73 -23.22
N GLU A 307 -11.64 23.14 -22.36
CA GLU A 307 -12.47 24.34 -22.50
C GLU A 307 -11.78 25.50 -21.78
N HIS A 308 -11.76 26.68 -22.40
CA HIS A 308 -10.99 27.81 -21.89
C HIS A 308 -11.81 29.09 -21.82
N LEU A 309 -11.53 29.88 -20.79
CA LEU A 309 -11.92 31.30 -20.80
C LEU A 309 -11.10 32.06 -21.87
N PRO A 310 -11.61 33.22 -22.37
CA PRO A 310 -10.87 33.98 -23.37
C PRO A 310 -9.42 34.28 -22.98
N GLN A 311 -8.50 34.06 -23.92
CA GLN A 311 -7.06 34.32 -23.79
C GLN A 311 -6.37 33.51 -22.65
N THR A 312 -6.93 32.36 -22.29
CA THR A 312 -6.29 31.44 -21.38
C THR A 312 -5.96 30.10 -22.04
N GLN A 313 -5.03 29.37 -21.47
CA GLN A 313 -4.68 28.01 -21.84
C GLN A 313 -4.47 27.20 -20.56
N ALA A 314 -4.83 25.91 -20.57
CA ALA A 314 -4.60 25.03 -19.47
C ALA A 314 -4.17 23.64 -19.95
N THR A 315 -3.34 22.99 -19.16
CA THR A 315 -2.93 21.60 -19.35
C THR A 315 -3.04 20.85 -18.03
N ILE A 316 -3.46 19.60 -18.08
CA ILE A 316 -3.46 18.70 -16.92
C ILE A 316 -2.60 17.48 -17.23
N THR A 317 -1.73 17.13 -16.29
CA THR A 317 -0.92 15.92 -16.34
C THR A 317 -1.28 15.03 -15.15
N PHE A 318 -1.18 13.71 -15.34
CA PHE A 318 -1.43 12.73 -14.31
C PHE A 318 -0.16 11.93 -14.06
N GLU A 319 0.20 11.80 -12.80
CA GLU A 319 1.32 10.97 -12.40
C GLU A 319 0.87 9.50 -12.35
N GLU A 320 1.78 8.59 -12.74
CA GLU A 320 1.59 7.17 -12.49
C GLU A 320 1.65 6.91 -10.98
N GLY A 321 0.71 6.16 -10.44
CA GLY A 321 0.61 5.87 -9.02
C GLY A 321 0.14 4.44 -8.75
N TYR A 322 -0.24 4.17 -7.53
CA TYR A 322 -0.80 2.88 -7.14
C TYR A 322 -2.16 2.66 -7.81
N PRO A 323 -2.36 1.54 -8.53
CA PRO A 323 -3.65 1.22 -9.11
C PRO A 323 -4.69 0.92 -8.01
N PRO A 324 -5.99 0.97 -8.31
CA PRO A 324 -7.00 0.51 -7.38
C PRO A 324 -7.01 -1.03 -7.32
N PHE A 325 -7.21 -1.56 -6.12
CA PHE A 325 -7.53 -2.97 -5.86
C PHE A 325 -9.02 -3.06 -5.61
N ALA A 326 -9.79 -3.26 -6.69
CA ALA A 326 -11.25 -3.31 -6.62
C ALA A 326 -11.75 -4.54 -5.86
N PRO A 327 -12.85 -4.45 -5.10
CA PRO A 327 -13.45 -5.61 -4.45
C PRO A 327 -14.02 -6.58 -5.50
N THR A 328 -13.75 -7.87 -5.31
CA THR A 328 -14.25 -8.94 -6.17
C THR A 328 -14.99 -9.99 -5.36
N GLU A 329 -15.80 -10.81 -6.01
CA GLU A 329 -16.43 -11.97 -5.34
C GLU A 329 -15.36 -12.91 -4.73
N GLY A 330 -14.22 -13.07 -5.42
CA GLY A 330 -13.07 -13.83 -4.93
C GLY A 330 -12.48 -13.25 -3.63
N ASN A 331 -12.33 -11.93 -3.57
CA ASN A 331 -11.84 -11.24 -2.37
C ASN A 331 -12.78 -11.46 -1.18
N TYR A 332 -14.09 -11.32 -1.39
CA TYR A 332 -15.09 -11.59 -0.34
C TYR A 332 -15.13 -13.06 0.06
N ALA A 333 -14.96 -14.00 -0.87
CA ALA A 333 -14.88 -15.43 -0.56
C ALA A 333 -13.65 -15.74 0.32
N LEU A 334 -12.50 -15.15 0.00
CA LEU A 334 -11.28 -15.30 0.79
C LEU A 334 -11.42 -14.66 2.19
N MET A 335 -12.03 -13.49 2.29
CA MET A 335 -12.36 -12.86 3.58
C MET A 335 -13.26 -13.76 4.44
N LYS A 336 -14.28 -14.36 3.84
CA LYS A 336 -15.16 -15.31 4.57
C LYS A 336 -14.39 -16.53 5.08
N ALA A 337 -13.47 -17.07 4.26
CA ALA A 337 -12.60 -18.16 4.68
C ALA A 337 -11.69 -17.75 5.86
N PHE A 338 -11.11 -16.55 5.79
CA PHE A 338 -10.32 -15.97 6.88
C PHE A 338 -11.14 -15.72 8.14
N SER A 339 -12.36 -15.20 8.01
CA SER A 339 -13.29 -15.02 9.12
C SER A 339 -13.67 -16.34 9.77
N GLN A 340 -13.91 -17.41 8.99
CA GLN A 340 -14.18 -18.74 9.53
C GLN A 340 -13.00 -19.28 10.33
N VAL A 341 -11.75 -19.11 9.82
CA VAL A 341 -10.53 -19.47 10.57
C VAL A 341 -10.47 -18.71 11.89
N SER A 342 -10.74 -17.41 11.88
CA SER A 342 -10.75 -16.56 13.08
C SER A 342 -11.75 -17.04 14.13
N GLN A 343 -12.97 -17.39 13.70
CA GLN A 343 -14.03 -17.91 14.57
C GLN A 343 -13.67 -19.28 15.16
N ASP A 344 -13.10 -20.18 14.36
CA ASP A 344 -12.70 -21.52 14.81
C ASP A 344 -11.53 -21.46 15.81
N LEU A 345 -10.66 -20.43 15.69
CA LEU A 345 -9.61 -20.11 16.66
C LEU A 345 -10.13 -19.41 17.93
N GLY A 346 -11.42 -19.05 17.98
CA GLY A 346 -12.01 -18.33 19.11
C GLY A 346 -11.74 -16.82 19.13
N PHE A 347 -11.30 -16.24 17.99
CA PHE A 347 -10.96 -14.81 17.88
C PHE A 347 -12.11 -13.94 17.35
N GLY A 348 -13.29 -14.54 17.08
CA GLY A 348 -14.46 -13.85 16.58
C GLY A 348 -14.49 -13.69 15.07
N GLU A 349 -15.56 -13.06 14.61
CA GLU A 349 -15.80 -12.77 13.20
C GLU A 349 -14.85 -11.67 12.67
N VAL A 350 -14.51 -11.77 11.39
CA VAL A 350 -13.76 -10.73 10.65
C VAL A 350 -14.63 -10.23 9.51
N SER A 351 -14.71 -8.91 9.37
CA SER A 351 -15.43 -8.22 8.30
C SER A 351 -14.51 -7.40 7.41
N SER A 352 -15.03 -6.84 6.32
CA SER A 352 -14.26 -5.93 5.47
C SER A 352 -14.26 -4.51 6.03
N VAL A 353 -13.13 -3.82 5.88
CA VAL A 353 -13.07 -2.36 5.98
C VAL A 353 -13.93 -1.73 4.88
N ASN A 354 -14.57 -0.59 5.15
CA ASN A 354 -15.21 0.19 4.11
C ASN A 354 -14.17 0.61 3.05
N PRO A 355 -14.37 0.32 1.76
CA PRO A 355 -13.43 0.71 0.71
C PRO A 355 -13.07 2.20 0.71
N ALA A 356 -13.98 3.08 1.16
CA ALA A 356 -13.71 4.51 1.28
C ALA A 356 -12.56 4.83 2.25
N ASP A 357 -12.32 3.98 3.25
CA ASP A 357 -11.31 4.16 4.31
C ASP A 357 -10.02 3.39 4.03
N ALA A 358 -9.98 2.58 2.95
CA ALA A 358 -8.83 1.77 2.57
C ALA A 358 -7.92 2.55 1.60
N GLY A 359 -6.75 2.98 2.09
CA GLY A 359 -5.69 3.60 1.30
C GLY A 359 -5.00 2.62 0.34
N ALA A 360 -4.14 3.11 -0.54
CA ALA A 360 -3.33 2.27 -1.42
C ALA A 360 -2.28 1.47 -0.62
N ALA A 361 -1.91 0.30 -1.12
CA ALA A 361 -0.80 -0.51 -0.64
C ALA A 361 -0.31 -1.44 -1.77
N ASP A 362 0.80 -2.13 -1.55
CA ASP A 362 1.46 -2.96 -2.57
C ASP A 362 0.57 -4.07 -3.15
N ILE A 363 -0.42 -4.58 -2.42
CA ILE A 363 -1.40 -5.53 -2.95
C ILE A 363 -2.17 -4.98 -4.16
N SER A 364 -2.26 -3.66 -4.30
CA SER A 364 -2.90 -3.00 -5.45
C SER A 364 -2.32 -3.43 -6.80
N PHE A 365 -1.03 -3.79 -6.85
CA PHE A 365 -0.38 -4.27 -8.08
C PHE A 365 -0.75 -5.70 -8.45
N THR A 366 -1.53 -6.40 -7.62
CA THR A 366 -2.07 -7.74 -7.94
C THR A 366 -3.45 -7.68 -8.61
N ALA A 367 -4.06 -6.49 -8.70
CA ALA A 367 -5.41 -6.29 -9.22
C ALA A 367 -5.55 -6.81 -10.66
N GLY A 368 -6.52 -7.69 -10.88
CA GLY A 368 -6.77 -8.31 -12.18
C GLY A 368 -5.80 -9.43 -12.58
N LEU A 369 -4.76 -9.70 -11.80
CA LEU A 369 -3.79 -10.78 -12.02
C LEU A 369 -4.11 -12.01 -11.17
N VAL A 370 -4.54 -11.85 -9.93
CA VAL A 370 -4.92 -12.93 -9.04
C VAL A 370 -6.44 -13.18 -9.05
N LYS A 371 -6.86 -14.39 -8.70
CA LYS A 371 -8.29 -14.76 -8.60
C LYS A 371 -8.95 -14.16 -7.37
N MET A 372 -8.22 -14.01 -6.28
CA MET A 372 -8.68 -13.48 -5.01
C MET A 372 -7.51 -12.91 -4.19
N GLY A 373 -7.80 -11.90 -3.39
CA GLY A 373 -6.83 -11.31 -2.49
C GLY A 373 -7.50 -10.60 -1.31
N ILE A 374 -6.81 -10.58 -0.18
CA ILE A 374 -7.14 -9.75 0.99
C ILE A 374 -5.87 -9.14 1.56
N ASP A 375 -6.01 -7.99 2.22
CA ASP A 375 -4.92 -7.30 2.89
C ASP A 375 -5.29 -6.95 4.33
N ALA A 376 -4.37 -6.33 5.08
CA ALA A 376 -4.53 -6.05 6.51
C ALA A 376 -4.54 -7.31 7.40
N MET A 377 -3.74 -8.30 7.03
CA MET A 377 -3.50 -9.50 7.84
C MET A 377 -2.34 -9.33 8.83
N GLY A 378 -1.74 -8.14 8.89
CA GLY A 378 -0.58 -7.82 9.69
C GLY A 378 -0.86 -7.54 11.16
N MET A 379 0.09 -6.90 11.82
CA MET A 379 0.04 -6.63 13.25
C MET A 379 -0.89 -5.45 13.55
N SER A 380 -1.90 -5.65 14.38
CA SER A 380 -2.78 -4.57 14.83
C SER A 380 -2.02 -3.56 15.67
N GLY A 381 -2.26 -2.29 15.39
CA GLY A 381 -1.58 -1.18 16.05
C GLY A 381 -2.36 0.12 15.92
N ALA A 382 -1.69 1.22 16.24
CA ALA A 382 -2.25 2.56 16.11
C ALA A 382 -1.14 3.59 15.84
N ASN A 383 -1.56 4.74 15.30
CA ASN A 383 -0.70 5.90 15.07
C ASN A 383 0.49 5.62 14.12
N ASP A 384 0.32 4.70 13.16
CA ASP A 384 1.25 4.52 12.05
C ASP A 384 1.59 5.86 11.37
N HIS A 385 2.74 5.96 10.72
CA HIS A 385 3.29 7.21 10.14
C HIS A 385 3.51 8.34 11.15
N THR A 386 3.45 8.07 12.45
CA THR A 386 3.80 9.05 13.51
C THR A 386 4.82 8.49 14.49
N ILE A 387 5.53 9.37 15.19
CA ILE A 387 6.48 8.98 16.26
C ILE A 387 5.79 8.30 17.47
N ASN A 388 4.48 8.11 17.42
CA ASN A 388 3.68 7.42 18.43
C ASN A 388 3.14 6.07 17.94
N GLU A 389 3.70 5.53 16.88
CA GLU A 389 3.31 4.23 16.35
C GLU A 389 3.47 3.13 17.40
N THR A 390 2.40 2.37 17.59
CA THR A 390 2.33 1.27 18.56
C THR A 390 1.77 0.00 17.93
N GLY A 391 2.15 -1.14 18.48
CA GLY A 391 1.58 -2.45 18.16
C GLY A 391 1.11 -3.16 19.42
N LYS A 392 0.15 -4.08 19.26
CA LYS A 392 -0.33 -4.93 20.36
C LYS A 392 0.44 -6.24 20.42
N VAL A 393 1.05 -6.54 21.58
CA VAL A 393 1.86 -7.74 21.81
C VAL A 393 1.10 -9.02 21.42
N ASN A 394 -0.16 -9.12 21.80
CA ASN A 394 -1.00 -10.28 21.51
C ASN A 394 -1.49 -10.37 20.06
N ALA A 395 -1.34 -9.30 19.26
CA ALA A 395 -1.69 -9.32 17.84
C ALA A 395 -0.75 -10.24 17.05
N LEU A 396 0.54 -10.27 17.38
CA LEU A 396 1.53 -11.09 16.67
C LEU A 396 1.14 -12.57 16.64
N PRO A 397 0.98 -13.30 17.76
CA PRO A 397 0.60 -14.72 17.75
C PRO A 397 -0.82 -14.92 17.21
N LYS A 398 -1.75 -14.00 17.44
CA LYS A 398 -3.13 -14.09 16.97
C LYS A 398 -3.18 -14.10 15.45
N GLN A 399 -2.54 -13.12 14.80
CA GLN A 399 -2.52 -13.01 13.35
C GLN A 399 -1.67 -14.12 12.71
N THR A 400 -0.57 -14.53 13.33
CA THR A 400 0.23 -15.68 12.89
C THR A 400 -0.60 -16.97 12.83
N LYS A 401 -1.43 -17.24 13.86
CA LYS A 401 -2.33 -18.40 13.88
C LYS A 401 -3.37 -18.32 12.77
N ARG A 402 -4.00 -17.15 12.58
CA ARG A 402 -4.95 -16.93 11.50
C ARG A 402 -4.32 -17.20 10.13
N ALA A 403 -3.15 -16.63 9.87
CA ALA A 403 -2.42 -16.79 8.61
C ALA A 403 -2.03 -18.26 8.37
N ALA A 404 -1.43 -18.92 9.35
CA ALA A 404 -0.96 -20.31 9.21
C ALA A 404 -2.13 -21.29 9.00
N VAL A 405 -3.23 -21.12 9.73
CA VAL A 405 -4.41 -21.99 9.58
C VAL A 405 -5.12 -21.70 8.25
N LEU A 406 -5.21 -20.43 7.82
CA LEU A 406 -5.75 -20.09 6.49
C LEU A 406 -4.92 -20.77 5.40
N LEU A 407 -3.60 -20.59 5.40
CA LEU A 407 -2.70 -21.22 4.42
C LEU A 407 -2.88 -22.75 4.36
N TYR A 408 -2.98 -23.40 5.51
CA TYR A 408 -3.24 -24.84 5.59
C TYR A 408 -4.58 -25.23 4.98
N ARG A 409 -5.66 -24.47 5.25
CA ARG A 409 -6.99 -24.74 4.67
C ARG A 409 -7.02 -24.52 3.17
N LEU A 410 -6.41 -23.45 2.68
CA LEU A 410 -6.26 -23.18 1.25
C LEU A 410 -5.47 -24.30 0.55
N PHE A 411 -4.41 -24.80 1.17
CA PHE A 411 -3.63 -25.93 0.65
C PHE A 411 -4.45 -27.22 0.54
N LYS A 412 -5.38 -27.46 1.46
CA LYS A 412 -6.26 -28.64 1.46
C LYS A 412 -7.45 -28.52 0.51
N ASP A 413 -7.81 -27.30 0.12
CA ASP A 413 -8.98 -27.06 -0.71
C ASP A 413 -8.72 -27.51 -2.16
N LYS A 414 -9.37 -28.62 -2.53
CA LYS A 414 -9.22 -29.18 -3.88
C LYS A 414 -9.86 -28.30 -4.96
N ALA A 415 -10.82 -27.43 -4.60
CA ALA A 415 -11.47 -26.54 -5.56
C ALA A 415 -10.55 -25.41 -6.01
N LEU A 416 -9.52 -25.09 -5.21
CA LEU A 416 -8.50 -24.07 -5.51
C LEU A 416 -7.23 -24.68 -6.13
N SER A 417 -7.12 -25.98 -6.22
CA SER A 417 -5.99 -26.63 -6.88
C SER A 417 -6.03 -26.35 -8.39
N PRO A 418 -4.88 -26.05 -9.04
CA PRO A 418 -4.85 -25.87 -10.49
C PRO A 418 -5.39 -27.12 -11.17
N GLU A 419 -6.34 -26.94 -12.11
CA GLU A 419 -6.78 -28.02 -12.97
C GLU A 419 -5.55 -28.62 -13.66
N LYS A 420 -5.40 -29.93 -13.58
CA LYS A 420 -4.37 -30.62 -14.37
C LYS A 420 -4.69 -30.37 -15.84
N LYS A 421 -3.91 -29.48 -16.48
CA LYS A 421 -3.88 -29.36 -17.94
C LYS A 421 -3.22 -30.60 -18.56
#